data_b7c9de68d0dbdacd02b1ffe8c9d4290a
#
_entry.id   b7c9de68d0dbdacd02b1ffe8c9d4290a
#
_cell.length_a   1.000
_cell.length_b   1.000
_cell.length_c   1.000
_cell.angle_alpha   90.00
_cell.angle_beta   90.00
_cell.angle_gamma   90.00
#
_symmetry.space_group_name_H-M   'P 1'
#
loop_
_entity.id
_entity.type
_entity.pdbx_description
1 polymer ?
#
loop_
_entity_poly.entity_id
_entity_poly.type
_entity_poly.pdbx_seq_one_letter_code
_entity_poly.pdbx_strand_id
1 'polypeptide(L)' 'GTIVLIRHENDLLTVYGRVDGVTVKKGDRVQQGQTIGAVAPGASGRDPSLHFEVRQGAESVDPQRYLPG' A
#
# COMPACT_ATOMS: atom_id res chain seq x y z
N GLY A 1 5.17 -11.75 -3.07
CA GLY A 1 5.12 -10.28 -3.10
C GLY A 1 5.59 -9.65 -1.82
N THR A 2 5.85 -8.39 -1.90
CA THR A 2 6.36 -7.60 -0.79
C THR A 2 5.25 -6.76 -0.20
N ILE A 3 5.35 -6.45 1.09
CA ILE A 3 4.43 -5.53 1.76
C ILE A 3 5.15 -4.18 1.92
N VAL A 4 4.49 -3.11 1.49
CA VAL A 4 4.99 -1.75 1.64
C VAL A 4 4.08 -1.01 2.62
N LEU A 5 4.68 -0.34 3.59
CA LEU A 5 3.98 0.47 4.57
C LEU A 5 4.37 1.92 4.38
N ILE A 6 3.39 2.81 4.28
CA ILE A 6 3.63 4.24 4.17
C ILE A 6 2.96 4.94 5.35
N ARG A 7 3.77 5.69 6.09
CA ARG A 7 3.27 6.48 7.22
C ARG A 7 2.90 7.87 6.72
N HIS A 8 1.72 8.30 7.09
CA HIS A 8 1.19 9.64 6.78
C HIS A 8 1.03 10.44 8.07
N GLU A 9 0.57 11.68 7.93
CA GLU A 9 0.26 12.52 9.08
C GLU A 9 -0.92 11.96 9.87
N ASN A 10 -1.05 12.37 11.12
CA ASN A 10 -2.16 12.01 12.02
C ASN A 10 -2.25 10.51 12.33
N ASP A 11 -1.08 9.85 12.44
CA ASP A 11 -0.99 8.40 12.70
C ASP A 11 -1.67 7.54 11.65
N LEU A 12 -1.89 8.07 10.48
CA LEU A 12 -2.46 7.33 9.38
C LEU A 12 -1.36 6.51 8.69
N LEU A 13 -1.66 5.23 8.45
CA LEU A 13 -0.75 4.31 7.81
C LEU A 13 -1.47 3.63 6.66
N THR A 14 -0.84 3.56 5.50
CA THR A 14 -1.37 2.76 4.40
C THR A 14 -0.48 1.55 4.16
N VAL A 15 -1.12 0.42 3.86
CA VAL A 15 -0.47 -0.87 3.69
C VAL A 15 -0.77 -1.36 2.27
N TYR A 16 0.28 -1.74 1.56
CA TYR A 16 0.18 -2.25 0.20
C TYR A 16 0.79 -3.64 0.17
N GLY A 17 -0.03 -4.66 -0.03
CA GLY A 17 0.44 -6.04 -0.10
C GLY A 17 0.48 -6.56 -1.53
N ARG A 18 1.24 -7.60 -1.76
CA ARG A 18 1.43 -8.23 -3.07
C ARG A 18 2.04 -7.28 -4.10
N VAL A 19 3.08 -6.56 -3.68
CA VAL A 19 3.79 -5.59 -4.52
C VAL A 19 5.12 -6.20 -4.95
N ASP A 20 5.45 -6.06 -6.23
CA ASP A 20 6.76 -6.45 -6.78
C ASP A 20 7.47 -5.22 -7.32
N GLY A 21 8.76 -5.36 -7.58
CA GLY A 21 9.54 -4.27 -8.14
C GLY A 21 9.52 -3.02 -7.27
N VAL A 22 9.63 -3.19 -5.96
CA VAL A 22 9.56 -2.07 -5.02
C VAL A 22 10.71 -1.11 -5.27
N THR A 23 10.37 0.16 -5.45
CA THR A 23 11.33 1.22 -5.78
C THR A 23 11.71 2.08 -4.59
N VAL A 24 11.14 1.80 -3.42
CA VAL A 24 11.37 2.56 -2.20
C VAL A 24 11.97 1.66 -1.13
N LYS A 25 12.61 2.26 -0.15
CA LYS A 25 13.20 1.54 0.99
C LYS A 25 12.82 2.24 2.28
N LYS A 26 13.06 1.56 3.38
CA LYS A 26 12.77 2.08 4.71
C LYS A 26 13.41 3.45 4.92
N GLY A 27 12.61 4.40 5.36
CA GLY A 27 13.04 5.77 5.61
C GLY A 27 12.89 6.70 4.42
N ASP A 28 12.55 6.19 3.23
CA ASP A 28 12.33 7.03 2.07
C ASP A 28 11.06 7.87 2.26
N ARG A 29 11.09 9.07 1.71
CA ARG A 29 9.89 9.90 1.60
C ARG A 29 9.24 9.66 0.25
N VAL A 30 7.93 9.56 0.25
CA VAL A 30 7.16 9.39 -0.99
C VAL A 30 6.18 10.53 -1.16
N GLN A 31 5.87 10.84 -2.41
CA GLN A 31 4.92 11.89 -2.77
C GLN A 31 3.70 11.27 -3.41
N GLN A 32 2.59 12.00 -3.32
CA GLN A 32 1.36 11.58 -4.01
C GLN A 32 1.64 11.37 -5.50
N GLY A 33 1.16 10.26 -6.03
CA GLY A 33 1.38 9.92 -7.43
C GLY A 33 2.71 9.25 -7.74
N GLN A 34 3.61 9.15 -6.76
CA GLN A 34 4.88 8.47 -6.97
C GLN A 34 4.68 6.96 -7.09
N THR A 35 5.37 6.35 -8.06
CA THR A 35 5.37 4.89 -8.20
C THR A 35 6.23 4.27 -7.11
N ILE A 36 5.68 3.32 -6.37
CA ILE A 36 6.40 2.60 -5.31
C ILE A 36 6.65 1.13 -5.64
N GLY A 37 6.05 0.64 -6.70
CA GLY A 37 6.18 -0.74 -7.14
C GLY A 37 5.08 -1.08 -8.13
N ALA A 38 4.84 -2.36 -8.34
CA ALA A 38 3.79 -2.85 -9.22
C ALA A 38 3.03 -3.98 -8.54
N VAL A 39 1.82 -4.24 -8.98
CA VAL A 39 1.04 -5.34 -8.45
C VAL A 39 1.69 -6.65 -8.87
N ALA A 40 1.94 -7.53 -7.90
CA ALA A 40 2.56 -8.83 -8.18
C ALA A 40 1.65 -9.70 -9.04
N PRO A 41 2.22 -10.59 -9.87
CA PRO A 41 1.41 -11.58 -10.59
C PRO A 41 0.58 -12.39 -9.62
N GLY A 42 -0.65 -12.73 -10.04
CA GLY A 42 -1.49 -13.59 -9.24
C GLY A 42 -0.93 -15.00 -9.13
N ALA A 43 -1.32 -15.72 -8.08
CA ALA A 43 -1.02 -17.14 -7.96
C ALA A 43 -1.69 -17.90 -9.10
N SER A 44 -1.22 -19.13 -9.33
CA SER A 44 -1.66 -19.99 -10.44
C SER A 44 -3.15 -19.87 -10.71
N GLY A 45 -3.51 -19.41 -11.90
CA GLY A 45 -4.90 -19.27 -12.34
C GLY A 45 -5.66 -18.09 -11.75
N ARG A 46 -4.99 -17.20 -11.00
CA ARG A 46 -5.62 -16.03 -10.39
C ARG A 46 -5.14 -14.75 -11.03
N ASP A 47 -6.03 -13.75 -11.09
CA ASP A 47 -5.67 -12.42 -11.55
C ASP A 47 -4.77 -11.71 -10.51
N PRO A 48 -3.87 -10.83 -10.97
CA PRO A 48 -3.12 -9.99 -10.05
C PRO A 48 -4.06 -9.15 -9.20
N SER A 49 -3.75 -9.00 -7.92
CA SER A 49 -4.57 -8.19 -7.02
C SER A 49 -3.70 -7.50 -5.99
N LEU A 50 -4.06 -6.27 -5.67
CA LEU A 50 -3.40 -5.47 -4.65
C LEU A 50 -4.18 -5.62 -3.35
N HIS A 51 -3.45 -5.92 -2.27
CA HIS A 51 -4.01 -5.82 -0.93
C HIS A 51 -3.76 -4.41 -0.41
N PHE A 52 -4.81 -3.69 -0.07
CA PHE A 52 -4.72 -2.32 0.42
C PHE A 52 -5.44 -2.18 1.74
N GLU A 53 -4.75 -1.62 2.73
CA GLU A 53 -5.33 -1.32 4.04
C GLU A 53 -5.03 0.12 4.42
N VAL A 54 -5.93 0.71 5.19
CA VAL A 54 -5.69 1.96 5.89
C VAL A 54 -5.80 1.68 7.38
N ARG A 55 -4.82 2.15 8.13
CA ARG A 55 -4.80 2.01 9.58
C ARG A 55 -4.66 3.38 10.22
N GLN A 56 -5.34 3.57 11.33
CA GLN A 56 -5.16 4.75 12.15
C GLN A 56 -4.76 4.30 13.54
N GLY A 57 -3.53 4.64 13.94
CA GLY A 57 -2.94 4.03 15.12
C GLY A 57 -2.81 2.54 14.93
N ALA A 58 -3.35 1.75 15.84
CA ALA A 58 -3.33 0.28 15.78
C ALA A 58 -4.56 -0.32 15.09
N GLU A 59 -5.54 0.50 14.70
CA GLU A 59 -6.81 0.02 14.16
C GLU A 59 -6.85 0.10 12.64
N SER A 60 -7.41 -0.94 12.02
CA SER A 60 -7.76 -0.87 10.60
C SER A 60 -9.04 -0.06 10.45
N VAL A 61 -9.08 0.78 9.42
CA VAL A 61 -10.23 1.62 9.12
C VAL A 61 -10.66 1.41 7.67
N ASP A 62 -11.87 1.84 7.33
CA ASP A 62 -12.40 1.70 5.98
C ASP A 62 -11.60 2.58 5.01
N PRO A 63 -10.89 1.99 4.03
CA PRO A 63 -10.11 2.78 3.08
C PRO A 63 -10.94 3.76 2.27
N GLN A 64 -12.20 3.48 2.03
CA GLN A 64 -13.04 4.35 1.22
C GLN A 64 -13.25 5.72 1.85
N ARG A 65 -13.04 5.85 3.15
CA ARG A 65 -13.11 7.15 3.82
C ARG A 65 -12.00 8.09 3.37
N TYR A 66 -10.92 7.55 2.80
CA TYR A 66 -9.73 8.31 2.44
C TYR A 66 -9.45 8.32 0.94
N LEU A 67 -10.24 7.62 0.15
CA LEU A 67 -10.07 7.56 -1.28
C LEU A 67 -11.05 8.51 -1.98
N PRO A 68 -10.61 9.18 -3.05
CA PRO A 68 -11.52 10.02 -3.83
C PRO A 68 -12.61 9.20 -4.51
N GLY A 69 -13.76 9.75 -4.60
CA GLY A 69 -14.87 9.19 -5.34
C GLY A 69 -15.63 8.11 -4.67
#